data_2deb300617ac6f005add91011e7c8c9b
#
_entry.id   2deb300617ac6f005add91011e7c8c9b
#
_cell.length_a   1.000
_cell.length_b   1.000
_cell.length_c   1.000
_cell.angle_alpha   90.00
_cell.angle_beta   90.00
_cell.angle_gamma   90.00
#
_symmetry.space_group_name_H-M   'P 1'
#
loop_
_entity.id
_entity.type
_entity.pdbx_description
1 polymer ?
#
loop_
_entity_poly.entity_id
_entity_poly.type
_entity_poly.pdbx_seq_one_letter_code
_entity_poly.pdbx_strand_id
1 'polypeptide(L)'
;ELKPLEELSKNLWWVWNSDGKNLFRELDHDLWRKVGENPVMLLQQISSKRLEEVLADERMMEKINATYAEFKEYMSKPMRNDIPSVAYFSMEYGLCNCLKIYSGGLGVLAGDYIKQASDSCVPMTAVGFLYRYGYFAQSLSMDGQQIANYEPQNFDQLPIEAVLGEDGQPMILEVPFPGRIIYCHVWRVNVCLLYTSDAADE
;
A
#
# COMPACT_ATOMS: atom_id res chain seq x y z
N GLU A 1 9.79 19.36 6.20
CA GLU A 1 8.92 19.84 5.10
C GLU A 1 8.33 18.67 4.27
N LEU A 2 9.00 17.50 4.18
CA LEU A 2 8.53 16.32 3.42
C LEU A 2 7.65 15.36 4.22
N LYS A 3 7.59 15.49 5.53
CA LYS A 3 6.82 14.61 6.42
C LYS A 3 5.37 14.37 5.96
N PRO A 4 4.61 15.38 5.48
CA PRO A 4 3.27 15.15 4.93
C PRO A 4 3.23 14.17 3.77
N LEU A 5 4.18 14.25 2.84
CA LEU A 5 4.27 13.34 1.68
C LEU A 5 4.66 11.93 2.11
N GLU A 6 5.55 11.79 3.08
CA GLU A 6 5.96 10.49 3.63
C GLU A 6 4.80 9.79 4.31
N GLU A 7 4.02 10.48 5.16
CA GLU A 7 2.83 9.92 5.80
C GLU A 7 1.76 9.52 4.78
N LEU A 8 1.48 10.39 3.81
CA LEU A 8 0.54 10.10 2.72
C LEU A 8 0.98 8.89 1.90
N SER A 9 2.28 8.75 1.59
CA SER A 9 2.78 7.66 0.75
C SER A 9 2.59 6.28 1.37
N LYS A 10 2.56 6.19 2.70
CA LYS A 10 2.43 4.96 3.47
C LYS A 10 1.00 4.60 3.84
N ASN A 11 0.03 5.44 3.52
CA ASN A 11 -1.39 5.16 3.74
C ASN A 11 -2.13 5.17 2.41
N LEU A 12 -2.83 4.09 2.09
CA LEU A 12 -3.48 3.92 0.79
C LEU A 12 -4.69 4.83 0.55
N TRP A 13 -4.97 5.79 1.44
CA TRP A 13 -6.02 6.80 1.27
C TRP A 13 -5.92 7.52 -0.09
N TRP A 14 -4.71 7.80 -0.57
CA TRP A 14 -4.47 8.44 -1.87
C TRP A 14 -4.97 7.64 -3.08
N VAL A 15 -5.20 6.32 -2.93
CA VAL A 15 -5.57 5.44 -4.07
C VAL A 15 -6.92 5.81 -4.64
N TRP A 16 -7.89 6.15 -3.81
CA TRP A 16 -9.25 6.53 -4.23
C TRP A 16 -9.62 7.98 -3.91
N ASN A 17 -8.69 8.73 -3.33
CA ASN A 17 -8.78 10.17 -3.23
C ASN A 17 -8.09 10.81 -4.44
N SER A 18 -8.87 11.56 -5.25
CA SER A 18 -8.39 12.13 -6.52
C SER A 18 -7.26 13.14 -6.29
N ASP A 19 -7.34 13.95 -5.23
CA ASP A 19 -6.34 14.98 -4.93
C ASP A 19 -5.07 14.35 -4.40
N GLY A 20 -5.16 13.31 -3.58
CA GLY A 20 -4.03 12.51 -3.13
C GLY A 20 -3.27 11.86 -4.30
N LYS A 21 -3.99 11.21 -5.22
CA LYS A 21 -3.37 10.60 -6.42
C LYS A 21 -2.77 11.64 -7.35
N ASN A 22 -3.47 12.75 -7.58
CA ASN A 22 -3.00 13.83 -8.43
C ASN A 22 -1.78 14.53 -7.83
N LEU A 23 -1.71 14.69 -6.51
CA LEU A 23 -0.57 15.25 -5.82
C LEU A 23 0.72 14.51 -6.18
N PHE A 24 0.77 13.19 -5.99
CA PHE A 24 1.96 12.40 -6.32
C PHE A 24 2.32 12.47 -7.81
N ARG A 25 1.32 12.45 -8.69
CA ARG A 25 1.56 12.58 -10.13
C ARG A 25 2.17 13.93 -10.51
N GLU A 26 1.79 15.03 -9.85
CA GLU A 26 2.29 16.38 -10.12
C GLU A 26 3.68 16.64 -9.54
N LEU A 27 4.10 15.88 -8.52
CA LEU A 27 5.48 15.97 -8.01
C LEU A 27 6.50 15.68 -9.12
N ASP A 28 6.31 14.58 -9.87
CA ASP A 28 7.10 14.23 -11.05
C ASP A 28 6.30 13.24 -11.91
N HIS A 29 5.71 13.73 -12.98
CA HIS A 29 4.83 12.95 -13.85
C HIS A 29 5.52 11.75 -14.52
N ASP A 30 6.75 11.95 -15.01
CA ASP A 30 7.47 10.92 -15.75
C ASP A 30 7.99 9.84 -14.80
N LEU A 31 8.52 10.26 -13.65
CA LEU A 31 8.95 9.33 -12.61
C LEU A 31 7.75 8.56 -12.03
N TRP A 32 6.61 9.22 -11.79
CA TRP A 32 5.37 8.57 -11.34
C TRP A 32 4.97 7.38 -12.21
N ARG A 33 4.99 7.58 -13.52
CA ARG A 33 4.72 6.49 -14.48
C ARG A 33 5.80 5.41 -14.46
N LYS A 34 7.07 5.82 -14.40
CA LYS A 34 8.23 4.91 -14.39
C LYS A 34 8.23 3.98 -13.17
N VAL A 35 7.83 4.48 -12.00
CA VAL A 35 7.77 3.70 -10.75
C VAL A 35 6.42 2.96 -10.57
N GLY A 36 5.58 2.89 -11.60
CA GLY A 36 4.32 2.15 -11.56
C GLY A 36 3.28 2.72 -10.59
N GLU A 37 3.19 4.04 -10.50
CA GLU A 37 2.27 4.74 -9.57
C GLU A 37 2.53 4.40 -8.09
N ASN A 38 3.79 4.20 -7.73
CA ASN A 38 4.21 3.90 -6.37
C ASN A 38 4.78 5.16 -5.69
N PRO A 39 4.07 5.76 -4.70
CA PRO A 39 4.49 7.00 -4.07
C PRO A 39 5.76 6.83 -3.21
N VAL A 40 5.98 5.66 -2.62
CA VAL A 40 7.19 5.39 -1.83
C VAL A 40 8.41 5.41 -2.74
N MET A 41 8.36 4.69 -3.87
CA MET A 41 9.45 4.71 -4.86
C MET A 41 9.63 6.09 -5.48
N LEU A 42 8.54 6.83 -5.73
CA LEU A 42 8.61 8.20 -6.22
C LEU A 42 9.43 9.07 -5.27
N LEU A 43 9.11 9.07 -3.97
CA LEU A 43 9.82 9.89 -2.98
C LEU A 43 11.26 9.46 -2.77
N GLN A 44 11.58 8.16 -2.93
CA GLN A 44 12.95 7.66 -2.85
C GLN A 44 13.82 8.02 -4.07
N GLN A 45 13.21 8.18 -5.24
CA GLN A 45 13.92 8.36 -6.51
C GLN A 45 13.81 9.76 -7.10
N ILE A 46 12.96 10.63 -6.55
CA ILE A 46 12.85 12.02 -7.00
C ILE A 46 14.18 12.74 -6.84
N SER A 47 14.61 13.49 -7.86
CA SER A 47 15.88 14.19 -7.80
C SER A 47 15.85 15.35 -6.81
N SER A 48 16.98 15.64 -6.15
CA SER A 48 17.10 16.78 -5.22
C SER A 48 16.72 18.09 -5.90
N LYS A 49 17.12 18.28 -7.16
CA LYS A 49 16.76 19.46 -7.95
C LYS A 49 15.23 19.60 -8.10
N ARG A 50 14.55 18.50 -8.46
CA ARG A 50 13.09 18.53 -8.62
C ARG A 50 12.40 18.80 -7.29
N LEU A 51 12.92 18.24 -6.22
CA LEU A 51 12.40 18.46 -4.88
C LEU A 51 12.56 19.93 -4.44
N GLU A 52 13.70 20.54 -4.72
CA GLU A 52 13.93 21.99 -4.46
C GLU A 52 12.94 22.86 -5.26
N GLU A 53 12.67 22.51 -6.54
CA GLU A 53 11.67 23.20 -7.35
C GLU A 53 10.26 23.09 -6.75
N VAL A 54 9.87 21.88 -6.27
CA VAL A 54 8.58 21.65 -5.60
C VAL A 54 8.46 22.48 -4.33
N LEU A 55 9.51 22.50 -3.50
CA LEU A 55 9.51 23.25 -2.24
C LEU A 55 9.52 24.78 -2.44
N ALA A 56 10.02 25.25 -3.58
CA ALA A 56 10.01 26.67 -3.95
C ALA A 56 8.70 27.11 -4.62
N ASP A 57 7.85 26.18 -5.06
CA ASP A 57 6.55 26.47 -5.68
C ASP A 57 5.46 26.62 -4.61
N GLU A 58 5.06 27.85 -4.32
CA GLU A 58 4.02 28.16 -3.33
C GLU A 58 2.70 27.43 -3.62
N ARG A 59 2.29 27.33 -4.89
CA ARG A 59 1.07 26.63 -5.29
C ARG A 59 1.15 25.14 -4.99
N MET A 60 2.31 24.52 -5.23
CA MET A 60 2.52 23.10 -4.93
C MET A 60 2.53 22.88 -3.42
N MET A 61 3.16 23.76 -2.65
CA MET A 61 3.16 23.68 -1.19
C MET A 61 1.77 23.88 -0.59
N GLU A 62 0.97 24.81 -1.11
CA GLU A 62 -0.45 24.93 -0.72
C GLU A 62 -1.24 23.64 -0.99
N LYS A 63 -1.03 23.03 -2.17
CA LYS A 63 -1.68 21.78 -2.53
C LYS A 63 -1.27 20.63 -1.60
N ILE A 64 0.02 20.48 -1.30
CA ILE A 64 0.54 19.49 -0.35
C ILE A 64 -0.15 19.66 1.01
N ASN A 65 -0.18 20.87 1.53
CA ASN A 65 -0.77 21.18 2.83
C ASN A 65 -2.28 20.95 2.86
N ALA A 66 -3.00 21.35 1.81
CA ALA A 66 -4.45 21.13 1.70
C ALA A 66 -4.80 19.65 1.64
N THR A 67 -4.11 18.88 0.78
CA THR A 67 -4.31 17.42 0.65
C THR A 67 -3.98 16.70 1.96
N TYR A 68 -2.90 17.12 2.63
CA TYR A 68 -2.53 16.55 3.92
C TYR A 68 -3.53 16.89 5.02
N ALA A 69 -4.08 18.11 5.04
CA ALA A 69 -5.13 18.50 5.98
C ALA A 69 -6.40 17.66 5.80
N GLU A 70 -6.83 17.44 4.56
CA GLU A 70 -7.96 16.55 4.23
C GLU A 70 -7.71 15.11 4.71
N PHE A 71 -6.51 14.58 4.46
CA PHE A 71 -6.10 13.27 4.98
C PHE A 71 -6.18 13.21 6.51
N LYS A 72 -5.65 14.22 7.21
CA LYS A 72 -5.69 14.27 8.69
C LYS A 72 -7.13 14.38 9.21
N GLU A 73 -7.99 15.15 8.54
CA GLU A 73 -9.41 15.22 8.87
C GLU A 73 -10.08 13.85 8.72
N TYR A 74 -9.81 13.15 7.59
CA TYR A 74 -10.30 11.80 7.38
C TYR A 74 -9.83 10.85 8.49
N MET A 75 -8.55 10.87 8.84
CA MET A 75 -7.95 10.02 9.87
C MET A 75 -8.41 10.35 11.30
N SER A 76 -9.04 11.50 11.53
CA SER A 76 -9.60 11.89 12.83
C SER A 76 -10.99 11.32 13.10
N LYS A 77 -11.63 10.67 12.12
CA LYS A 77 -12.97 10.11 12.28
C LYS A 77 -12.97 8.98 13.32
N PRO A 78 -13.89 8.99 14.28
CA PRO A 78 -13.97 7.91 15.27
C PRO A 78 -14.49 6.62 14.63
N MET A 79 -13.91 5.51 15.02
CA MET A 79 -14.45 4.20 14.65
C MET A 79 -15.80 3.97 15.34
N ARG A 80 -16.69 3.24 14.66
CA ARG A 80 -17.97 2.83 15.23
C ARG A 80 -17.77 1.92 16.43
N ASN A 81 -18.54 2.16 17.49
CA ASN A 81 -18.54 1.38 18.73
C ASN A 81 -19.88 0.64 18.96
N ASP A 82 -20.81 0.79 18.04
CA ASP A 82 -22.14 0.16 18.07
C ASP A 82 -22.18 -1.22 17.40
N ILE A 83 -21.03 -1.65 16.85
CA ILE A 83 -20.85 -2.94 16.21
C ILE A 83 -19.57 -3.63 16.71
N PRO A 84 -19.51 -4.97 16.70
CA PRO A 84 -18.30 -5.68 17.13
C PRO A 84 -17.16 -5.46 16.13
N SER A 85 -15.92 -5.63 16.61
CA SER A 85 -14.74 -5.70 15.75
C SER A 85 -14.80 -6.92 14.84
N VAL A 86 -14.39 -6.74 13.58
CA VAL A 86 -14.45 -7.76 12.53
C VAL A 86 -13.05 -8.11 12.07
N ALA A 87 -12.73 -9.40 11.99
CA ALA A 87 -11.56 -9.89 11.26
C ALA A 87 -12.00 -10.42 9.89
N TYR A 88 -11.42 -9.89 8.82
CA TYR A 88 -11.75 -10.26 7.44
C TYR A 88 -10.55 -10.94 6.78
N PHE A 89 -10.71 -12.22 6.44
CA PHE A 89 -9.67 -13.03 5.83
C PHE A 89 -9.92 -13.19 4.33
N SER A 90 -8.93 -12.89 3.53
CA SER A 90 -8.94 -13.13 2.08
C SER A 90 -7.55 -13.51 1.59
N MET A 91 -7.49 -14.35 0.57
CA MET A 91 -6.23 -14.71 -0.08
C MET A 91 -5.68 -13.57 -0.95
N GLU A 92 -6.51 -12.63 -1.33
CA GLU A 92 -6.19 -11.54 -2.25
C GLU A 92 -6.85 -10.23 -1.81
N TYR A 93 -6.15 -9.11 -2.02
CA TYR A 93 -6.68 -7.77 -1.83
C TYR A 93 -6.24 -6.84 -2.96
N GLY A 94 -7.17 -6.40 -3.80
CA GLY A 94 -6.93 -5.43 -4.88
C GLY A 94 -6.92 -4.00 -4.33
N LEU A 95 -5.84 -3.59 -3.68
CA LEU A 95 -5.73 -2.31 -3.00
C LEU A 95 -5.20 -1.20 -3.90
N CYS A 96 -4.05 -1.42 -4.54
CA CYS A 96 -3.43 -0.49 -5.47
C CYS A 96 -2.56 -1.24 -6.49
N ASN A 97 -2.14 -0.54 -7.56
CA ASN A 97 -1.31 -1.13 -8.61
C ASN A 97 0.10 -1.50 -8.15
N CYS A 98 0.63 -0.80 -7.16
CA CYS A 98 1.97 -1.04 -6.62
C CYS A 98 2.06 -2.25 -5.69
N LEU A 99 0.92 -2.72 -5.13
CA LEU A 99 0.84 -3.94 -4.33
C LEU A 99 0.30 -5.10 -5.19
N LYS A 100 1.18 -5.98 -5.63
CA LYS A 100 0.82 -7.08 -6.52
C LYS A 100 0.36 -8.32 -5.72
N ILE A 101 -0.70 -8.15 -4.93
CA ILE A 101 -1.25 -9.18 -4.03
C ILE A 101 -2.64 -9.67 -4.45
N TYR A 102 -3.05 -9.42 -5.69
CA TYR A 102 -4.30 -9.91 -6.25
C TYR A 102 -4.15 -10.22 -7.74
N SER A 103 -5.04 -11.03 -8.29
CA SER A 103 -5.06 -11.38 -9.71
C SER A 103 -6.43 -11.24 -10.37
N GLY A 104 -7.52 -11.22 -9.63
CA GLY A 104 -8.86 -11.22 -10.21
C GLY A 104 -9.94 -10.62 -9.33
N GLY A 105 -11.20 -10.96 -9.64
CA GLY A 105 -12.39 -10.38 -9.04
C GLY A 105 -12.51 -10.59 -7.54
N LEU A 106 -11.98 -11.69 -7.01
CA LEU A 106 -11.94 -11.95 -5.56
C LEU A 106 -11.18 -10.83 -4.84
N GLY A 107 -9.98 -10.50 -5.34
CA GLY A 107 -9.15 -9.45 -4.76
C GLY A 107 -9.74 -8.06 -4.93
N VAL A 108 -10.36 -7.78 -6.09
CA VAL A 108 -11.04 -6.49 -6.33
C VAL A 108 -12.18 -6.29 -5.33
N LEU A 109 -13.03 -7.30 -5.16
CA LEU A 109 -14.13 -7.23 -4.19
C LEU A 109 -13.61 -7.04 -2.76
N ALA A 110 -12.60 -7.80 -2.35
CA ALA A 110 -12.01 -7.71 -1.02
C ALA A 110 -11.38 -6.32 -0.77
N GLY A 111 -10.67 -5.77 -1.76
CA GLY A 111 -10.09 -4.43 -1.69
C GLY A 111 -11.14 -3.33 -1.56
N ASP A 112 -12.19 -3.37 -2.39
CA ASP A 112 -13.27 -2.39 -2.35
C ASP A 112 -14.06 -2.49 -1.03
N TYR A 113 -14.25 -3.72 -0.52
CA TYR A 113 -14.92 -3.94 0.76
C TYR A 113 -14.17 -3.30 1.92
N ILE A 114 -12.83 -3.43 1.99
CA ILE A 114 -12.02 -2.79 3.04
C ILE A 114 -12.07 -1.27 2.92
N LYS A 115 -11.96 -0.72 1.70
CA LYS A 115 -12.05 0.72 1.44
C LYS A 115 -13.39 1.27 1.94
N GLN A 116 -14.49 0.61 1.59
CA GLN A 116 -15.82 0.99 2.05
C GLN A 116 -15.99 0.83 3.56
N ALA A 117 -15.42 -0.20 4.16
CA ALA A 117 -15.44 -0.39 5.61
C ALA A 117 -14.71 0.76 6.34
N SER A 118 -13.58 1.23 5.76
CA SER A 118 -12.88 2.41 6.26
C SER A 118 -13.75 3.67 6.17
N ASP A 119 -14.35 3.95 5.02
CA ASP A 119 -15.23 5.11 4.81
C ASP A 119 -16.44 5.09 5.76
N SER A 120 -16.91 3.91 6.13
CA SER A 120 -17.99 3.68 7.06
C SER A 120 -17.55 3.58 8.53
N CYS A 121 -16.27 3.80 8.81
CA CYS A 121 -15.65 3.73 10.15
C CYS A 121 -15.92 2.39 10.87
N VAL A 122 -15.98 1.28 10.14
CA VAL A 122 -16.19 -0.07 10.70
C VAL A 122 -14.90 -0.55 11.37
N PRO A 123 -14.92 -1.00 12.63
CA PRO A 123 -13.73 -1.53 13.30
C PRO A 123 -13.36 -2.91 12.71
N MET A 124 -12.55 -2.89 11.65
CA MET A 124 -12.18 -4.08 10.89
C MET A 124 -10.66 -4.20 10.80
N THR A 125 -10.17 -5.43 10.90
CA THR A 125 -8.80 -5.81 10.56
C THR A 125 -8.87 -6.85 9.45
N ALA A 126 -8.18 -6.60 8.34
CA ALA A 126 -8.07 -7.56 7.27
C ALA A 126 -6.77 -8.37 7.41
N VAL A 127 -6.82 -9.64 7.04
CA VAL A 127 -5.67 -10.55 7.07
C VAL A 127 -5.57 -11.28 5.74
N GLY A 128 -4.38 -11.31 5.14
CA GLY A 128 -4.13 -11.93 3.85
C GLY A 128 -2.70 -12.43 3.67
N PHE A 129 -2.32 -12.63 2.42
CA PHE A 129 -0.98 -13.06 2.05
C PHE A 129 -0.22 -11.97 1.30
N LEU A 130 0.97 -11.66 1.76
CA LEU A 130 1.92 -10.81 1.05
C LEU A 130 2.82 -11.70 0.19
N TYR A 131 2.43 -11.86 -1.08
CA TYR A 131 3.19 -12.70 -2.02
C TYR A 131 4.52 -12.03 -2.39
N ARG A 132 5.64 -12.77 -2.23
CA ARG A 132 6.95 -12.31 -2.70
C ARG A 132 6.97 -12.15 -4.22
N TYR A 133 6.31 -13.08 -4.93
CA TYR A 133 6.09 -13.00 -6.37
C TYR A 133 4.62 -12.71 -6.60
N GLY A 134 4.31 -11.50 -7.06
CA GLY A 134 2.95 -11.14 -7.46
C GLY A 134 2.51 -11.87 -8.72
N TYR A 135 1.38 -11.45 -9.30
CA TYR A 135 0.94 -11.99 -10.58
C TYR A 135 1.99 -11.72 -11.67
N PHE A 136 2.26 -12.73 -12.49
CA PHE A 136 3.31 -12.65 -13.51
C PHE A 136 2.98 -11.63 -14.60
N ALA A 137 4.03 -11.00 -15.14
CA ALA A 137 3.92 -10.17 -16.32
C ALA A 137 4.14 -11.02 -17.58
N GLN A 138 3.28 -10.85 -18.59
CA GLN A 138 3.38 -11.56 -19.85
C GLN A 138 4.19 -10.75 -20.86
N SER A 139 5.10 -11.41 -21.54
CA SER A 139 5.78 -10.89 -22.72
C SER A 139 5.70 -11.90 -23.86
N LEU A 140 5.99 -11.46 -25.08
CA LEU A 140 6.10 -12.34 -26.25
C LEU A 140 7.56 -12.44 -26.65
N SER A 141 8.00 -13.66 -26.97
CA SER A 141 9.28 -13.89 -27.60
C SER A 141 9.25 -13.46 -29.07
N MET A 142 10.40 -13.43 -29.72
CA MET A 142 10.51 -13.04 -31.15
C MET A 142 9.73 -13.97 -32.11
N ASP A 143 9.52 -15.21 -31.67
CA ASP A 143 8.74 -16.24 -32.40
C ASP A 143 7.26 -16.31 -31.96
N GLY A 144 6.82 -15.33 -31.15
CA GLY A 144 5.41 -15.19 -30.75
C GLY A 144 4.97 -16.09 -29.61
N GLN A 145 5.89 -16.76 -28.92
CA GLN A 145 5.55 -17.57 -27.75
C GLN A 145 5.38 -16.70 -26.49
N GLN A 146 4.43 -17.06 -25.65
CA GLN A 146 4.21 -16.39 -24.36
C GLN A 146 5.34 -16.74 -23.40
N ILE A 147 5.89 -15.69 -22.79
CA ILE A 147 6.85 -15.79 -21.68
C ILE A 147 6.17 -15.24 -20.41
N ALA A 148 6.20 -16.03 -19.33
CA ALA A 148 5.76 -15.60 -18.01
C ALA A 148 6.97 -15.07 -17.22
N ASN A 149 6.95 -13.79 -16.87
CA ASN A 149 8.01 -13.15 -16.11
C ASN A 149 7.54 -12.99 -14.66
N TYR A 150 8.27 -13.62 -13.73
CA TYR A 150 8.03 -13.52 -12.29
C TYR A 150 9.08 -12.60 -11.68
N GLU A 151 8.64 -11.42 -11.24
CA GLU A 151 9.49 -10.45 -10.57
C GLU A 151 9.21 -10.43 -9.08
N PRO A 152 10.23 -10.60 -8.22
CA PRO A 152 10.02 -10.50 -6.78
C PRO A 152 9.69 -9.07 -6.39
N GLN A 153 8.73 -8.88 -5.49
CA GLN A 153 8.44 -7.60 -4.89
C GLN A 153 9.56 -7.22 -3.89
N ASN A 154 10.00 -5.96 -3.95
CA ASN A 154 10.89 -5.40 -2.94
C ASN A 154 10.02 -4.71 -1.87
N PHE A 155 9.89 -5.33 -0.71
CA PHE A 155 8.99 -4.87 0.35
C PHE A 155 9.40 -3.50 0.92
N ASP A 156 10.68 -3.14 0.91
CA ASP A 156 11.17 -1.82 1.35
C ASP A 156 10.73 -0.66 0.44
N GLN A 157 10.26 -0.99 -0.75
CA GLN A 157 9.79 -0.05 -1.75
C GLN A 157 8.26 0.02 -1.84
N LEU A 158 7.55 -0.70 -0.99
CA LEU A 158 6.09 -0.76 -0.98
C LEU A 158 5.50 0.11 0.14
N PRO A 159 4.25 0.54 0.04
CA PRO A 159 3.55 1.28 1.09
C PRO A 159 3.11 0.35 2.25
N ILE A 160 4.05 -0.38 2.80
CA ILE A 160 3.85 -1.35 3.89
C ILE A 160 4.87 -1.11 4.99
N GLU A 161 4.62 -1.63 6.18
CA GLU A 161 5.50 -1.51 7.33
C GLU A 161 5.60 -2.85 8.06
N ALA A 162 6.81 -3.26 8.44
CA ALA A 162 6.98 -4.45 9.28
C ALA A 162 6.29 -4.24 10.63
N VAL A 163 5.53 -5.23 11.08
CA VAL A 163 4.98 -5.23 12.44
C VAL A 163 6.09 -5.65 13.40
N LEU A 164 6.32 -4.83 14.43
CA LEU A 164 7.32 -5.12 15.43
C LEU A 164 6.69 -5.76 16.66
N GLY A 165 7.38 -6.73 17.24
CA GLY A 165 7.04 -7.30 18.53
C GLY A 165 7.36 -6.35 19.70
N GLU A 166 7.09 -6.77 20.92
CA GLU A 166 7.40 -6.02 22.14
C GLU A 166 8.91 -5.79 22.34
N ASP A 167 9.73 -6.63 21.77
CA ASP A 167 11.21 -6.55 21.76
C ASP A 167 11.76 -5.60 20.68
N GLY A 168 10.89 -4.99 19.86
CA GLY A 168 11.28 -4.11 18.75
C GLY A 168 11.83 -4.83 17.52
N GLN A 169 11.76 -6.18 17.49
CA GLN A 169 12.15 -6.97 16.32
C GLN A 169 10.93 -7.26 15.44
N PRO A 170 11.12 -7.53 14.13
CA PRO A 170 10.03 -7.97 13.26
C PRO A 170 9.27 -9.15 13.84
N MET A 171 7.94 -9.05 13.88
CA MET A 171 7.09 -10.11 14.37
C MET A 171 7.13 -11.32 13.44
N ILE A 172 7.38 -12.50 14.01
CA ILE A 172 7.36 -13.78 13.31
C ILE A 172 6.25 -14.64 13.88
N LEU A 173 5.38 -15.15 13.01
CA LEU A 173 4.36 -16.13 13.36
C LEU A 173 4.84 -17.52 12.97
N GLU A 174 4.65 -18.48 13.89
CA GLU A 174 4.87 -19.89 13.63
C GLU A 174 3.55 -20.55 13.21
N VAL A 175 3.49 -21.05 11.99
CA VAL A 175 2.31 -21.75 11.46
C VAL A 175 2.64 -23.22 11.32
N PRO A 176 2.01 -24.10 12.13
CA PRO A 176 2.27 -25.55 12.06
C PRO A 176 1.62 -26.15 10.80
N PHE A 177 2.43 -26.83 10.00
CA PHE A 177 1.99 -27.65 8.88
C PHE A 177 2.36 -29.11 9.11
N PRO A 178 1.72 -30.07 8.43
CA PRO A 178 2.13 -31.46 8.50
C PRO A 178 3.62 -31.64 8.17
N GLY A 179 4.41 -32.07 9.16
CA GLY A 179 5.83 -32.37 9.01
C GLY A 179 6.78 -31.15 9.04
N ARG A 180 6.30 -29.90 9.18
CA ARG A 180 7.14 -28.69 9.28
C ARG A 180 6.43 -27.53 9.96
N ILE A 181 7.21 -26.55 10.44
CA ILE A 181 6.72 -25.25 10.84
C ILE A 181 7.10 -24.25 9.76
N ILE A 182 6.16 -23.38 9.39
CA ILE A 182 6.40 -22.25 8.49
C ILE A 182 6.51 -21.00 9.36
N TYR A 183 7.54 -20.20 9.12
CA TYR A 183 7.76 -18.92 9.79
C TYR A 183 7.32 -17.79 8.85
N CYS A 184 6.40 -16.95 9.32
CA CYS A 184 5.84 -15.88 8.53
C CYS A 184 6.15 -14.54 9.18
N HIS A 185 6.75 -13.61 8.42
CA HIS A 185 6.85 -12.20 8.82
C HIS A 185 5.50 -11.51 8.68
N VAL A 186 5.19 -10.62 9.60
CA VAL A 186 3.94 -9.85 9.59
C VAL A 186 4.20 -8.43 9.11
N TRP A 187 3.46 -8.04 8.08
CA TRP A 187 3.51 -6.70 7.50
C TRP A 187 2.16 -6.01 7.68
N ARG A 188 2.19 -4.70 7.86
CA ARG A 188 1.01 -3.87 7.96
C ARG A 188 0.86 -3.00 6.72
N VAL A 189 -0.33 -3.01 6.15
CA VAL A 189 -0.77 -2.09 5.10
C VAL A 189 -1.82 -1.17 5.68
N ASN A 190 -1.58 0.14 5.66
CA ASN A 190 -2.54 1.12 6.17
C ASN A 190 -3.54 1.45 5.06
N VAL A 191 -4.79 1.03 5.25
CA VAL A 191 -5.91 1.29 4.34
C VAL A 191 -6.81 2.31 5.00
N CYS A 192 -6.45 3.58 4.91
CA CYS A 192 -7.11 4.69 5.60
C CYS A 192 -7.15 4.49 7.13
N LEU A 193 -8.36 4.42 7.70
CA LEU A 193 -8.59 4.17 9.13
C LEU A 193 -8.28 2.72 9.55
N LEU A 194 -8.21 1.81 8.60
CA LEU A 194 -7.99 0.38 8.82
C LEU A 194 -6.54 0.01 8.51
N TYR A 195 -6.13 -1.15 9.00
CA TYR A 195 -4.90 -1.80 8.56
C TYR A 195 -5.15 -3.26 8.21
N THR A 196 -4.37 -3.75 7.27
CA THR A 196 -4.29 -5.17 6.96
C THR A 196 -2.99 -5.70 7.55
N SER A 197 -3.05 -6.89 8.18
CA SER A 197 -1.86 -7.64 8.54
C SER A 197 -1.68 -8.75 7.53
N ASP A 198 -0.60 -8.67 6.77
CA ASP A 198 -0.26 -9.67 5.76
C ASP A 198 0.94 -10.48 6.23
N ALA A 199 0.88 -11.80 6.08
CA ALA A 199 1.99 -12.70 6.37
C ALA A 199 2.76 -13.01 5.09
N ALA A 200 4.07 -12.84 5.12
CA ALA A 200 4.97 -13.21 4.03
C ALA A 200 5.75 -14.46 4.39
N ASP A 201 5.83 -15.43 3.46
CA ASP A 201 6.73 -16.57 3.57
C ASP A 201 8.17 -16.14 3.24
N GLU A 202 9.16 -16.68 3.97
CA GLU A 202 10.56 -16.64 3.61
C GLU A 202 10.92 -17.70 2.58
#